data_38075f3c1944f1a13102a0cf49a31051
#
_entry.id   38075f3c1944f1a13102a0cf49a31051
#
_cell.length_a   1.000
_cell.length_b   1.000
_cell.length_c   1.000
_cell.angle_alpha   90.00
_cell.angle_beta   90.00
_cell.angle_gamma   90.00
#
_symmetry.space_group_name_H-M   'P 1'
#
loop_
_entity.id
_entity.type
_entity.pdbx_description
1 polymer ?
#
loop_
_entity_poly.entity_id
_entity_poly.type
_entity_poly.pdbx_seq_one_letter_code
_entity_poly.pdbx_strand_id
1 'polypeptide(L)'
;GGEDMGFLKAVYELGKVELGSKNKNAESYFSDIDSFLQLPMPIIEDDQRQGREIRIWLNVRDRNAKCLEVTGIAKIDLKDYLNSNDSDKINETKQKMLYREPPGSSTQWRYSPVYKLGKATANPNGALLGKSGTWRDDNDSRYYKLYKTVLKPLEDIGVFSRGSADLIMSELEEKADRIAELWKDKKRSYILVFGINDNGNFLYPGELEIFRNHFKSRLEQNIGGKMSATCSLCHAKAESGANLDKIFKFSTFDKESFLPGIKDGYGVREKVFPLCDDCISVMSMGREVLDGRFLDRQTIPKMNIYVVPELIFGNTDLDDVAVNVENFIKSGLKKAERLFSYLAKQDEILVYHFVFWEENQAQERLHVMVEDVPPSRLKCLERLWQETYKVLLWKDAGKTEFRPGDTGVDLDQAFRTIYSTLISLSGKDEADKNIMRKRIINIISKLLGGK
;
A
#
# COMPACT_ATOMS: atom_id res chain seq x y z
N GLY A 1 -29.96 -8.20 8.83
CA GLY A 1 -29.14 -7.12 8.32
C GLY A 1 -27.65 -7.40 8.52
N GLY A 2 -27.13 -8.60 8.23
CA GLY A 2 -25.73 -8.96 8.41
C GLY A 2 -25.15 -9.82 7.29
N GLU A 3 -25.86 -9.93 6.16
CA GLU A 3 -25.46 -10.87 5.09
C GLU A 3 -24.87 -10.20 3.84
N ASP A 4 -24.73 -8.86 3.82
CA ASP A 4 -24.38 -8.12 2.59
C ASP A 4 -23.09 -7.31 2.75
N MET A 5 -22.00 -7.95 3.22
CA MET A 5 -20.67 -7.33 3.27
C MET A 5 -19.69 -7.98 2.27
N GLY A 6 -20.16 -8.30 1.06
CA GLY A 6 -19.45 -9.07 0.04
C GLY A 6 -17.96 -8.76 -0.05
N PHE A 7 -17.57 -7.58 -0.55
CA PHE A 7 -16.17 -7.17 -0.67
C PHE A 7 -15.38 -7.20 0.66
N LEU A 8 -15.93 -6.62 1.74
CA LEU A 8 -15.21 -6.53 3.02
C LEU A 8 -15.05 -7.91 3.67
N LYS A 9 -16.05 -8.78 3.53
CA LYS A 9 -16.00 -10.16 3.99
C LYS A 9 -14.94 -10.95 3.21
N ALA A 10 -14.93 -10.82 1.89
CA ALA A 10 -13.92 -11.48 1.05
C ALA A 10 -12.49 -11.03 1.43
N VAL A 11 -12.26 -9.73 1.65
CA VAL A 11 -10.97 -9.22 2.13
C VAL A 11 -10.61 -9.78 3.50
N TYR A 12 -11.58 -9.88 4.41
CA TYR A 12 -11.37 -10.44 5.73
C TYR A 12 -10.99 -11.93 5.68
N GLU A 13 -11.67 -12.72 4.84
CA GLU A 13 -11.34 -14.15 4.66
C GLU A 13 -9.95 -14.33 4.02
N LEU A 14 -9.58 -13.53 3.01
CA LEU A 14 -8.21 -13.52 2.48
C LEU A 14 -7.17 -13.22 3.56
N GLY A 15 -7.46 -12.27 4.45
CA GLY A 15 -6.58 -11.97 5.58
C GLY A 15 -6.44 -13.12 6.57
N LYS A 16 -7.53 -13.84 6.86
CA LYS A 16 -7.48 -15.04 7.73
C LYS A 16 -6.62 -16.15 7.13
N VAL A 17 -6.81 -16.42 5.84
CA VAL A 17 -6.05 -17.45 5.11
C VAL A 17 -4.56 -17.14 5.19
N GLU A 18 -4.16 -15.91 4.89
CA GLU A 18 -2.77 -15.50 4.92
C GLU A 18 -2.16 -15.57 6.33
N LEU A 19 -2.89 -15.15 7.37
CA LEU A 19 -2.47 -15.29 8.76
C LEU A 19 -2.38 -16.75 9.18
N GLY A 20 -3.31 -17.60 8.75
CA GLY A 20 -3.30 -19.04 9.04
C GLY A 20 -2.12 -19.76 8.40
N SER A 21 -1.75 -19.40 7.19
CA SER A 21 -0.58 -19.95 6.48
C SER A 21 0.74 -19.53 7.13
N LYS A 22 0.84 -18.29 7.59
CA LYS A 22 2.02 -17.76 8.31
C LYS A 22 2.21 -18.44 9.68
N ASN A 23 1.14 -18.68 10.42
CA ASN A 23 1.20 -19.33 11.72
C ASN A 23 1.67 -20.81 11.65
N LYS A 24 1.52 -21.48 10.52
CA LYS A 24 2.05 -22.84 10.32
C LYS A 24 3.58 -22.88 10.13
N ASN A 25 4.19 -21.75 9.78
CA ASN A 25 5.61 -21.69 9.37
C ASN A 25 6.51 -20.87 10.28
N ALA A 26 6.02 -20.23 11.34
CA ALA A 26 6.86 -19.37 12.16
C ALA A 26 6.38 -19.24 13.61
N GLU A 27 7.17 -19.70 14.54
CA GLU A 27 7.44 -18.93 15.75
C GLU A 27 8.22 -17.65 15.35
N SER A 28 7.62 -16.78 14.57
CA SER A 28 8.27 -15.54 14.10
C SER A 28 8.06 -14.47 15.16
N TYR A 29 9.16 -13.92 15.65
CA TYR A 29 9.23 -12.78 16.58
C TYR A 29 8.50 -11.52 16.07
N PHE A 30 8.13 -11.49 14.77
CA PHE A 30 7.43 -10.41 14.09
C PHE A 30 5.96 -10.71 13.81
N SER A 31 5.44 -11.88 14.18
CA SER A 31 4.07 -12.32 13.79
C SER A 31 2.98 -11.27 14.03
N ASP A 32 3.12 -10.45 15.08
CA ASP A 32 2.11 -9.48 15.49
C ASP A 32 2.16 -8.18 14.69
N ILE A 33 3.27 -7.87 14.02
CA ILE A 33 3.48 -6.59 13.32
C ILE A 33 3.79 -6.73 11.83
N ASP A 34 4.08 -7.93 11.34
CA ASP A 34 4.47 -8.18 9.95
C ASP A 34 3.47 -7.61 8.95
N SER A 35 2.17 -7.76 9.23
CA SER A 35 1.09 -7.23 8.40
C SER A 35 1.07 -5.71 8.27
N PHE A 36 1.73 -5.01 9.17
CA PHE A 36 1.79 -3.55 9.18
C PHE A 36 3.07 -2.99 8.59
N LEU A 37 4.06 -3.84 8.32
CA LEU A 37 5.35 -3.43 7.78
C LEU A 37 5.25 -3.12 6.29
N GLN A 38 5.84 -2.02 5.87
CA GLN A 38 5.88 -1.57 4.49
C GLN A 38 7.32 -1.39 4.01
N LEU A 39 7.54 -1.48 2.71
CA LEU A 39 8.80 -1.05 2.14
C LEU A 39 8.89 0.48 2.13
N PRO A 40 9.97 1.09 2.61
CA PRO A 40 10.15 2.55 2.54
C PRO A 40 10.22 3.07 1.11
N MET A 41 10.68 2.25 0.17
CA MET A 41 10.74 2.56 -1.25
C MET A 41 10.21 1.39 -2.09
N PRO A 42 9.58 1.67 -3.26
CA PRO A 42 9.16 0.60 -4.17
C PRO A 42 10.38 -0.13 -4.75
N ILE A 43 10.18 -1.39 -5.11
CA ILE A 43 11.16 -2.18 -5.85
C ILE A 43 11.15 -1.73 -7.30
N ILE A 44 12.32 -1.51 -7.86
CA ILE A 44 12.52 -1.15 -9.26
C ILE A 44 13.55 -2.14 -9.82
N GLU A 45 13.19 -2.90 -10.85
CA GLU A 45 14.07 -3.93 -11.46
C GLU A 45 15.28 -3.33 -12.19
N ASP A 46 15.19 -2.06 -12.59
CA ASP A 46 16.29 -1.36 -13.26
C ASP A 46 17.32 -0.90 -12.22
N ASP A 47 18.49 -1.54 -12.21
CA ASP A 47 19.61 -1.23 -11.32
C ASP A 47 20.00 0.25 -11.30
N GLN A 48 19.83 0.95 -12.42
CA GLN A 48 20.16 2.39 -12.51
C GLN A 48 19.14 3.27 -11.79
N ARG A 49 17.95 2.75 -11.48
CA ARG A 49 16.88 3.48 -10.79
C ARG A 49 16.59 2.96 -9.39
N GLN A 50 17.18 1.81 -9.03
CA GLN A 50 17.00 1.22 -7.71
C GLN A 50 17.41 2.17 -6.59
N GLY A 51 16.69 2.13 -5.48
CA GLY A 51 16.93 2.97 -4.32
C GLY A 51 18.21 2.62 -3.57
N ARG A 52 18.67 3.52 -2.69
CA ARG A 52 19.84 3.33 -1.83
C ARG A 52 19.58 3.71 -0.39
N GLU A 53 20.25 3.02 0.52
CA GLU A 53 20.24 3.28 1.95
C GLU A 53 21.53 4.03 2.34
N ILE A 54 21.38 5.21 2.95
CA ILE A 54 22.46 5.85 3.68
C ILE A 54 22.28 5.43 5.13
N ARG A 55 23.19 4.59 5.63
CA ARG A 55 23.16 4.06 6.98
C ARG A 55 23.91 4.97 7.93
N ILE A 56 23.25 5.39 8.99
CA ILE A 56 23.81 6.19 10.08
C ILE A 56 24.04 5.25 11.27
N TRP A 57 25.29 4.97 11.57
CA TRP A 57 25.70 4.04 12.61
C TRP A 57 25.80 4.78 13.94
N LEU A 58 24.86 4.55 14.83
CA LEU A 58 24.85 5.18 16.15
C LEU A 58 25.67 4.35 17.15
N ASN A 59 26.59 5.00 17.84
CA ASN A 59 27.16 4.46 19.08
C ASN A 59 26.19 4.71 20.21
N VAL A 60 25.91 3.70 21.01
CA VAL A 60 25.09 3.78 22.22
C VAL A 60 25.83 3.19 23.40
N ARG A 61 25.53 3.67 24.60
CA ARG A 61 26.18 3.17 25.82
C ARG A 61 25.83 1.70 26.09
N ASP A 62 24.55 1.36 25.98
CA ASP A 62 24.04 -0.01 26.11
C ASP A 62 22.90 -0.21 25.10
N ARG A 63 23.06 -1.19 24.20
CA ARG A 63 22.06 -1.52 23.17
C ARG A 63 20.80 -2.22 23.71
N ASN A 64 20.90 -2.81 24.88
CA ASN A 64 19.80 -3.54 25.52
C ASN A 64 19.05 -2.68 26.56
N ALA A 65 19.44 -1.41 26.70
CA ALA A 65 18.79 -0.49 27.61
C ALA A 65 17.33 -0.23 27.19
N LYS A 66 16.47 0.02 28.16
CA LYS A 66 15.08 0.47 27.92
C LYS A 66 14.97 1.86 27.31
N CYS A 67 16.08 2.60 27.27
CA CYS A 67 16.20 3.92 26.70
C CYS A 67 17.65 4.04 26.17
N LEU A 68 17.80 4.27 24.87
CA LEU A 68 19.10 4.30 24.22
C LEU A 68 19.80 5.64 24.44
N GLU A 69 20.91 5.64 25.13
CA GLU A 69 21.79 6.79 25.26
C GLU A 69 22.79 6.81 24.11
N VAL A 70 22.54 7.70 23.13
CA VAL A 70 23.42 7.87 21.98
C VAL A 70 24.66 8.64 22.41
N THR A 71 25.86 8.15 22.05
CA THR A 71 27.14 8.75 22.37
C THR A 71 27.86 9.35 21.14
N GLY A 72 27.31 9.16 19.95
CA GLY A 72 27.80 9.75 18.71
C GLY A 72 27.50 8.88 17.47
N ILE A 73 27.97 9.35 16.32
CA ILE A 73 27.85 8.64 15.02
C ILE A 73 29.24 8.01 14.70
N ALA A 74 29.28 6.69 14.75
CA ALA A 74 30.46 5.91 14.44
C ALA A 74 30.87 5.99 12.96
N LYS A 75 29.89 5.89 12.06
CA LYS A 75 30.12 5.78 10.61
C LYS A 75 28.88 6.20 9.84
N ILE A 76 29.09 6.69 8.61
CA ILE A 76 28.06 6.91 7.61
C ILE A 76 28.50 6.19 6.33
N ASP A 77 27.72 5.25 5.86
CA ASP A 77 28.00 4.50 4.63
C ASP A 77 26.78 4.37 3.72
N LEU A 78 27.01 3.94 2.50
CA LEU A 78 26.02 3.73 1.47
C LEU A 78 25.89 2.25 1.17
N LYS A 79 24.65 1.76 1.12
CA LYS A 79 24.33 0.40 0.71
C LYS A 79 23.25 0.42 -0.35
N ASP A 80 23.28 -0.56 -1.24
CA ASP A 80 22.18 -0.76 -2.20
C ASP A 80 20.95 -1.26 -1.47
N TYR A 81 19.80 -0.69 -1.82
CA TYR A 81 18.51 -1.14 -1.35
C TYR A 81 18.09 -2.44 -2.06
N LEU A 82 17.01 -3.03 -1.59
CA LEU A 82 16.43 -4.26 -2.14
C LEU A 82 16.24 -4.19 -3.67
N ASN A 83 16.86 -5.13 -4.38
CA ASN A 83 16.77 -5.32 -5.83
C ASN A 83 16.33 -6.75 -6.13
N SER A 84 15.14 -7.13 -5.65
CA SER A 84 14.62 -8.49 -5.81
C SER A 84 13.12 -8.51 -5.64
N ASN A 85 12.43 -9.29 -6.50
CA ASN A 85 11.01 -9.59 -6.37
C ASN A 85 10.74 -10.86 -5.53
N ASP A 86 11.78 -11.41 -4.91
CA ASP A 86 11.70 -12.55 -3.99
C ASP A 86 10.95 -12.13 -2.71
N SER A 87 9.87 -12.84 -2.40
CA SER A 87 9.01 -12.55 -1.26
C SER A 87 9.75 -12.60 0.08
N ASP A 88 10.69 -13.55 0.23
CA ASP A 88 11.42 -13.71 1.47
C ASP A 88 12.38 -12.54 1.72
N LYS A 89 13.08 -12.10 0.67
CA LYS A 89 13.94 -10.90 0.73
C LYS A 89 13.16 -9.62 0.97
N ILE A 90 11.96 -9.53 0.39
CA ILE A 90 11.04 -8.40 0.64
C ILE A 90 10.63 -8.38 2.11
N ASN A 91 10.21 -9.52 2.66
CA ASN A 91 9.80 -9.63 4.07
C ASN A 91 10.98 -9.37 5.01
N GLU A 92 12.14 -9.93 4.74
CA GLU A 92 13.36 -9.64 5.51
C GLU A 92 13.69 -8.14 5.52
N THR A 93 13.57 -7.48 4.37
CA THR A 93 13.82 -6.04 4.26
C THR A 93 12.78 -5.23 5.02
N LYS A 94 11.50 -5.58 4.94
CA LYS A 94 10.43 -4.94 5.72
C LYS A 94 10.71 -5.07 7.23
N GLN A 95 11.07 -6.28 7.69
CA GLN A 95 11.39 -6.56 9.09
C GLN A 95 12.61 -5.75 9.56
N LYS A 96 13.69 -5.73 8.79
CA LYS A 96 14.90 -4.94 9.10
C LYS A 96 14.61 -3.44 9.20
N MET A 97 13.86 -2.90 8.23
CA MET A 97 13.56 -1.46 8.18
C MET A 97 12.53 -1.04 9.22
N LEU A 98 11.65 -1.95 9.65
CA LEU A 98 10.56 -1.67 10.59
C LEU A 98 9.78 -0.42 10.16
N TYR A 99 9.49 -0.30 8.86
CA TYR A 99 8.94 0.92 8.28
C TYR A 99 7.43 0.81 8.06
N ARG A 100 6.74 1.89 8.35
CA ARG A 100 5.35 2.16 7.96
C ARG A 100 5.17 3.64 7.71
N GLU A 101 4.42 3.99 6.67
CA GLU A 101 4.02 5.38 6.44
C GLU A 101 2.94 5.76 7.45
N PRO A 102 3.08 6.87 8.18
CA PRO A 102 2.04 7.32 9.09
C PRO A 102 0.76 7.69 8.33
N PRO A 103 -0.41 7.43 8.92
CA PRO A 103 -1.68 7.76 8.28
C PRO A 103 -1.89 9.28 8.17
N GLY A 104 -2.46 9.71 7.06
CA GLY A 104 -2.83 11.11 6.82
C GLY A 104 -1.64 12.04 6.54
N SER A 105 -1.87 13.33 6.67
CA SER A 105 -0.87 14.39 6.51
C SER A 105 0.01 14.59 7.75
N SER A 106 -0.10 13.74 8.77
CA SER A 106 0.68 13.87 10.00
C SER A 106 2.16 13.65 9.71
N THR A 107 2.89 14.76 9.64
CA THR A 107 4.35 14.77 9.47
C THR A 107 5.08 14.82 10.82
N GLN A 108 4.36 14.63 11.92
CA GLN A 108 4.89 14.91 13.25
C GLN A 108 5.64 13.75 13.90
N TRP A 109 5.59 12.54 13.32
CA TRP A 109 6.24 11.37 13.90
C TRP A 109 6.35 10.22 12.87
N ARG A 110 7.29 9.31 13.11
CA ARG A 110 7.49 8.09 12.30
C ARG A 110 7.44 6.86 13.21
N TYR A 111 7.15 5.70 12.60
CA TYR A 111 7.11 4.42 13.32
C TYR A 111 8.48 3.87 13.66
N SER A 112 9.51 4.27 12.91
CA SER A 112 10.88 3.78 13.06
C SER A 112 11.88 4.88 12.71
N PRO A 113 13.16 4.74 13.08
CA PRO A 113 14.21 5.69 12.74
C PRO A 113 14.66 5.56 11.26
N VAL A 114 13.68 5.60 10.34
CA VAL A 114 13.91 5.60 8.89
C VAL A 114 13.30 6.86 8.29
N TYR A 115 14.09 7.59 7.49
CA TYR A 115 13.68 8.84 6.88
C TYR A 115 13.86 8.83 5.36
N LYS A 116 12.84 9.19 4.60
CA LYS A 116 12.90 9.30 3.14
C LYS A 116 13.57 10.61 2.72
N LEU A 117 14.79 10.54 2.20
CA LEU A 117 15.44 11.68 1.55
C LEU A 117 14.85 11.97 0.17
N GLY A 118 14.44 10.92 -0.55
CA GLY A 118 14.00 11.01 -1.93
C GLY A 118 15.15 11.10 -2.92
N LYS A 119 14.88 11.60 -4.12
CA LYS A 119 15.91 11.79 -5.16
C LYS A 119 16.85 12.92 -4.81
N ALA A 120 18.11 12.81 -5.26
CA ALA A 120 19.08 13.88 -5.09
C ALA A 120 18.64 15.17 -5.79
N THR A 121 18.93 16.29 -5.16
CA THR A 121 18.65 17.64 -5.67
C THR A 121 19.88 18.22 -6.39
N ALA A 122 19.70 19.36 -7.04
CA ALA A 122 20.83 20.08 -7.66
C ALA A 122 21.82 20.62 -6.61
N ASN A 123 21.32 20.96 -5.42
CA ASN A 123 22.10 21.38 -4.27
C ASN A 123 21.77 20.52 -3.05
N PRO A 124 22.44 19.35 -2.86
CA PRO A 124 22.16 18.47 -1.75
C PRO A 124 22.37 19.12 -0.38
N ASN A 125 23.48 19.85 -0.18
CA ASN A 125 23.75 20.55 1.08
C ASN A 125 22.69 21.58 1.43
N GLY A 126 22.29 22.40 0.47
CA GLY A 126 21.19 23.34 0.67
C GLY A 126 19.85 22.68 0.94
N ALA A 127 19.61 21.48 0.39
CA ALA A 127 18.43 20.71 0.73
C ALA A 127 18.48 20.08 2.13
N LEU A 128 19.67 19.71 2.61
CA LEU A 128 19.87 19.17 3.96
C LEU A 128 19.78 20.29 5.01
N LEU A 129 20.58 21.34 4.85
CA LEU A 129 20.78 22.38 5.84
C LEU A 129 19.84 23.59 5.71
N GLY A 130 19.12 23.71 4.58
CA GLY A 130 18.30 24.88 4.31
C GLY A 130 19.07 26.02 3.63
N LYS A 131 18.33 27.05 3.23
CA LYS A 131 18.86 28.19 2.46
C LYS A 131 19.84 29.05 3.25
N SER A 132 19.65 29.14 4.57
CA SER A 132 20.49 29.90 5.49
C SER A 132 21.76 29.15 5.92
N GLY A 133 21.89 27.87 5.53
CA GLY A 133 22.98 27.00 6.00
C GLY A 133 22.76 26.44 7.43
N THR A 134 21.65 26.80 8.07
CA THR A 134 21.24 26.30 9.39
C THR A 134 19.88 25.66 9.31
N TRP A 135 19.81 24.36 9.48
CA TRP A 135 18.58 23.58 9.34
C TRP A 135 17.52 23.96 10.39
N ARG A 136 17.91 24.52 11.53
CA ARG A 136 16.99 24.89 12.62
C ARG A 136 16.02 26.00 12.22
N ASP A 137 16.45 26.86 11.31
CA ASP A 137 15.69 28.06 10.88
C ASP A 137 14.92 27.84 9.56
N ASP A 138 15.03 26.66 8.95
CA ASP A 138 14.37 26.35 7.69
C ASP A 138 13.48 25.10 7.80
N ASN A 139 12.18 25.33 7.95
CA ASN A 139 11.16 24.28 8.07
C ASN A 139 11.08 23.37 6.83
N ASP A 140 11.62 23.77 5.69
CA ASP A 140 11.64 22.99 4.46
C ASP A 140 12.86 22.12 4.31
N SER A 141 13.92 22.37 5.09
CA SER A 141 15.14 21.57 5.07
C SER A 141 14.86 20.11 5.45
N ARG A 142 15.66 19.20 4.88
CA ARG A 142 15.55 17.77 5.20
C ARG A 142 15.91 17.47 6.64
N TYR A 143 16.87 18.17 7.20
CA TYR A 143 17.29 17.98 8.58
C TYR A 143 16.27 18.50 9.58
N TYR A 144 15.60 19.61 9.32
CA TYR A 144 14.48 20.04 10.16
C TYR A 144 13.36 18.99 10.19
N LYS A 145 12.96 18.48 9.01
CA LYS A 145 11.93 17.45 8.91
C LYS A 145 12.36 16.14 9.59
N LEU A 146 13.62 15.71 9.40
CA LEU A 146 14.20 14.57 10.08
C LEU A 146 14.15 14.71 11.60
N TYR A 147 14.65 15.84 12.12
CA TYR A 147 14.60 16.14 13.55
C TYR A 147 13.20 16.07 14.11
N LYS A 148 12.28 16.84 13.49
CA LYS A 148 10.90 16.99 13.97
C LYS A 148 10.05 15.73 13.84
N THR A 149 10.28 14.90 12.81
CA THR A 149 9.41 13.77 12.52
C THR A 149 9.97 12.40 12.93
N VAL A 150 11.26 12.31 13.19
CA VAL A 150 11.94 11.05 13.53
C VAL A 150 12.64 11.13 14.88
N LEU A 151 13.68 11.99 14.98
CA LEU A 151 14.59 11.92 16.12
C LEU A 151 13.96 12.47 17.41
N LYS A 152 13.38 13.67 17.35
CA LYS A 152 12.75 14.29 18.52
C LYS A 152 11.55 13.52 19.05
N PRO A 153 10.65 12.99 18.22
CA PRO A 153 9.58 12.11 18.70
C PRO A 153 10.07 10.84 19.40
N LEU A 154 11.17 10.22 18.92
CA LEU A 154 11.77 9.05 19.57
C LEU A 154 12.41 9.38 20.92
N GLU A 155 12.96 10.59 21.05
CA GLU A 155 13.47 11.11 22.32
C GLU A 155 12.33 11.42 23.29
N ASP A 156 11.29 12.13 22.83
CA ASP A 156 10.17 12.57 23.68
C ASP A 156 9.41 11.40 24.32
N ILE A 157 9.38 10.23 23.66
CA ILE A 157 8.76 9.02 24.18
C ILE A 157 9.73 8.08 24.92
N GLY A 158 11.00 8.46 25.03
CA GLY A 158 12.00 7.72 25.80
C GLY A 158 12.63 6.51 25.08
N VAL A 159 12.51 6.40 23.75
CA VAL A 159 13.31 5.44 22.96
C VAL A 159 14.75 5.89 22.93
N PHE A 160 14.99 7.18 22.66
CA PHE A 160 16.30 7.81 22.88
C PHE A 160 16.30 8.57 24.20
N SER A 161 17.46 8.63 24.87
CA SER A 161 17.64 9.45 26.04
C SER A 161 17.64 10.94 25.68
N ARG A 162 17.30 11.77 26.66
CA ARG A 162 17.24 13.22 26.50
C ARG A 162 18.60 13.78 26.00
N GLY A 163 18.55 14.59 24.95
CA GLY A 163 19.71 15.17 24.29
C GLY A 163 20.30 14.32 23.15
N SER A 164 19.88 13.07 22.99
CA SER A 164 20.38 12.21 21.91
C SER A 164 19.97 12.73 20.53
N ALA A 165 18.77 13.28 20.38
CA ALA A 165 18.32 13.85 19.12
C ALA A 165 19.16 15.05 18.70
N ASP A 166 19.48 15.94 19.62
CA ASP A 166 20.32 17.10 19.37
C ASP A 166 21.78 16.70 19.07
N LEU A 167 22.33 15.70 19.79
CA LEU A 167 23.65 15.15 19.52
C LEU A 167 23.75 14.55 18.11
N ILE A 168 22.80 13.71 17.74
CA ILE A 168 22.74 13.11 16.38
C ILE A 168 22.71 14.22 15.33
N MET A 169 21.86 15.23 15.52
CA MET A 169 21.73 16.31 14.54
C MET A 169 22.98 17.19 14.44
N SER A 170 23.66 17.48 15.56
CA SER A 170 24.92 18.20 15.56
C SER A 170 25.98 17.46 14.74
N GLU A 171 26.14 16.15 14.96
CA GLU A 171 27.10 15.36 14.20
C GLU A 171 26.67 15.16 12.72
N LEU A 172 25.38 15.12 12.40
CA LEU A 172 24.91 15.10 11.01
C LEU A 172 25.18 16.43 10.30
N GLU A 173 25.06 17.54 11.01
CA GLU A 173 25.40 18.89 10.49
C GLU A 173 26.89 18.98 10.14
N GLU A 174 27.76 18.53 11.02
CA GLU A 174 29.21 18.46 10.77
C GLU A 174 29.56 17.53 9.59
N LYS A 175 28.79 16.47 9.39
CA LYS A 175 29.00 15.48 8.34
C LYS A 175 28.08 15.69 7.13
N ALA A 176 27.45 16.87 6.97
CA ALA A 176 26.50 17.15 5.90
C ALA A 176 27.09 16.96 4.49
N ASP A 177 28.35 17.41 4.31
CA ASP A 177 29.06 17.21 3.04
C ASP A 177 29.20 15.73 2.69
N ARG A 178 29.49 14.90 3.69
CA ARG A 178 29.59 13.45 3.48
C ARG A 178 28.25 12.84 3.04
N ILE A 179 27.14 13.25 3.64
CA ILE A 179 25.80 12.78 3.22
C ILE A 179 25.48 13.29 1.82
N ALA A 180 25.80 14.55 1.51
CA ALA A 180 25.59 15.12 0.19
C ALA A 180 26.39 14.39 -0.91
N GLU A 181 27.63 13.98 -0.62
CA GLU A 181 28.44 13.15 -1.53
C GLU A 181 27.81 11.78 -1.81
N LEU A 182 27.20 11.17 -0.81
CA LEU A 182 26.50 9.90 -0.95
C LEU A 182 25.16 10.07 -1.66
N TRP A 183 24.47 11.19 -1.42
CA TRP A 183 23.17 11.55 -1.99
C TRP A 183 23.30 12.39 -3.26
N LYS A 184 23.91 11.85 -4.32
CA LYS A 184 24.23 12.60 -5.54
C LYS A 184 23.51 12.13 -6.81
N ASP A 185 23.01 10.90 -6.84
CA ASP A 185 22.37 10.36 -8.05
C ASP A 185 20.90 10.80 -8.13
N LYS A 186 20.59 11.65 -9.12
CA LYS A 186 19.24 12.18 -9.35
C LYS A 186 18.24 11.13 -9.89
N LYS A 187 18.72 9.99 -10.36
CA LYS A 187 17.86 8.91 -10.87
C LYS A 187 17.36 8.00 -9.74
N ARG A 188 18.08 7.94 -8.63
CA ARG A 188 17.81 7.04 -7.50
C ARG A 188 17.10 7.75 -6.35
N SER A 189 16.28 7.02 -5.63
CA SER A 189 15.70 7.47 -4.35
C SER A 189 16.57 6.99 -3.20
N TYR A 190 16.63 7.77 -2.12
CA TYR A 190 17.47 7.49 -0.96
C TYR A 190 16.64 7.54 0.32
N ILE A 191 17.04 6.71 1.28
CA ILE A 191 16.57 6.77 2.66
C ILE A 191 17.76 6.91 3.61
N LEU A 192 17.54 7.58 4.74
CA LEU A 192 18.41 7.50 5.90
C LEU A 192 17.87 6.40 6.82
N VAL A 193 18.75 5.50 7.24
CA VAL A 193 18.43 4.43 8.19
C VAL A 193 19.35 4.58 9.39
N PHE A 194 18.78 4.83 10.55
CA PHE A 194 19.54 4.92 11.80
C PHE A 194 19.54 3.56 12.46
N GLY A 195 20.70 2.98 12.57
CA GLY A 195 20.91 1.69 13.24
C GLY A 195 22.02 1.79 14.26
N ILE A 196 22.24 0.75 15.03
CA ILE A 196 23.24 0.72 16.11
C ILE A 196 24.51 0.02 15.63
N ASN A 197 25.64 0.62 15.98
CA ASN A 197 26.96 0.02 15.81
C ASN A 197 27.17 -1.03 16.93
N ASP A 198 27.09 -2.29 16.57
CA ASP A 198 27.42 -3.39 17.47
C ASP A 198 28.75 -4.05 17.07
N ASN A 199 29.84 -3.57 17.66
CA ASN A 199 31.19 -4.11 17.41
C ASN A 199 31.55 -4.20 15.90
N GLY A 200 31.16 -3.18 15.12
CA GLY A 200 31.41 -3.14 13.69
C GLY A 200 30.33 -3.77 12.82
N ASN A 201 29.24 -4.27 13.41
CA ASN A 201 28.05 -4.73 12.72
C ASN A 201 26.94 -3.68 12.80
N PHE A 202 26.25 -3.45 11.69
CA PHE A 202 25.10 -2.55 11.64
C PHE A 202 23.83 -3.31 12.03
N LEU A 203 23.27 -2.99 13.18
CA LEU A 203 21.96 -3.50 13.58
C LEU A 203 20.87 -2.56 13.05
N TYR A 204 19.99 -3.10 12.23
CA TYR A 204 18.84 -2.37 11.72
C TYR A 204 17.79 -2.13 12.81
N PRO A 205 16.88 -1.17 12.63
CA PRO A 205 15.83 -0.91 13.62
C PRO A 205 15.03 -2.15 14.02
N GLY A 206 14.67 -2.99 13.06
CA GLY A 206 13.90 -4.21 13.31
C GLY A 206 14.64 -5.28 14.11
N GLU A 207 15.96 -5.23 14.19
CA GLU A 207 16.79 -6.15 14.98
C GLU A 207 16.85 -5.75 16.45
N LEU A 208 16.30 -4.58 16.82
CA LEU A 208 16.35 -4.03 18.18
C LEU A 208 14.96 -4.03 18.82
N GLU A 209 14.86 -4.67 19.97
CA GLU A 209 13.59 -4.82 20.69
C GLU A 209 12.94 -3.48 21.02
N ILE A 210 13.71 -2.49 21.40
CA ILE A 210 13.20 -1.17 21.75
C ILE A 210 12.45 -0.50 20.59
N PHE A 211 12.93 -0.62 19.35
CA PHE A 211 12.23 -0.08 18.19
C PHE A 211 11.02 -0.92 17.81
N ARG A 212 11.04 -2.25 17.98
CA ARG A 212 9.88 -3.10 17.78
C ARG A 212 8.76 -2.77 18.78
N ASN A 213 9.11 -2.60 20.04
CA ASN A 213 8.15 -2.21 21.09
C ASN A 213 7.57 -0.82 20.84
N HIS A 214 8.41 0.14 20.38
CA HIS A 214 7.94 1.43 19.95
C HIS A 214 6.96 1.33 18.78
N PHE A 215 7.29 0.53 17.76
CA PHE A 215 6.44 0.32 16.59
C PHE A 215 5.07 -0.24 17.01
N LYS A 216 5.03 -1.28 17.86
CA LYS A 216 3.80 -1.83 18.43
C LYS A 216 2.98 -0.76 19.16
N SER A 217 3.61 -0.05 20.09
CA SER A 217 2.91 1.02 20.84
C SER A 217 2.34 2.10 19.93
N ARG A 218 3.04 2.45 18.84
CA ARG A 218 2.53 3.41 17.86
C ARG A 218 1.38 2.85 17.03
N LEU A 219 1.39 1.58 16.70
CA LEU A 219 0.27 0.92 16.05
C LEU A 219 -0.96 0.98 16.95
N GLU A 220 -0.84 0.58 18.20
CA GLU A 220 -1.92 0.62 19.20
C GLU A 220 -2.50 2.03 19.37
N GLN A 221 -1.65 3.06 19.45
CA GLN A 221 -2.07 4.45 19.55
C GLN A 221 -2.79 4.99 18.32
N ASN A 222 -2.49 4.46 17.14
CA ASN A 222 -2.99 5.01 15.86
C ASN A 222 -4.03 4.12 15.19
N ILE A 223 -4.01 2.82 15.42
CA ILE A 223 -5.00 1.89 14.92
C ILE A 223 -6.17 1.81 15.89
N GLY A 224 -5.89 1.69 17.19
CA GLY A 224 -6.89 1.57 18.23
C GLY A 224 -6.87 2.73 19.23
N GLY A 225 -7.82 3.64 19.12
CA GLY A 225 -8.17 4.52 20.26
C GLY A 225 -9.10 3.77 21.20
N LYS A 226 -9.28 4.27 22.46
CA LYS A 226 -10.37 3.81 23.31
C LYS A 226 -11.68 3.95 22.55
N MET A 227 -12.39 2.85 22.39
CA MET A 227 -13.65 2.78 21.68
C MET A 227 -14.61 1.90 22.47
N SER A 228 -15.85 2.33 22.61
CA SER A 228 -16.91 1.49 23.19
C SER A 228 -17.94 1.22 22.10
N ALA A 229 -17.66 0.22 21.28
CA ALA A 229 -18.51 -0.13 20.15
C ALA A 229 -18.60 -1.65 19.96
N THR A 230 -19.60 -2.08 19.18
CA THR A 230 -19.66 -3.46 18.69
C THR A 230 -18.92 -3.54 17.37
N CYS A 231 -17.97 -4.45 17.24
CA CYS A 231 -17.22 -4.65 15.99
C CYS A 231 -18.17 -5.03 14.85
N SER A 232 -18.03 -4.35 13.72
CA SER A 232 -18.91 -4.58 12.55
C SER A 232 -18.67 -5.92 11.85
N LEU A 233 -17.53 -6.58 12.09
CA LEU A 233 -17.21 -7.88 11.48
C LEU A 233 -17.49 -9.06 12.42
N CYS A 234 -16.93 -9.06 13.63
CA CYS A 234 -17.07 -10.19 14.54
C CYS A 234 -18.20 -10.04 15.58
N HIS A 235 -18.83 -8.87 15.64
CA HIS A 235 -19.90 -8.51 16.58
C HIS A 235 -19.51 -8.56 18.07
N ALA A 236 -18.22 -8.69 18.38
CA ALA A 236 -17.71 -8.59 19.74
C ALA A 236 -17.73 -7.13 20.23
N LYS A 237 -17.94 -6.96 21.54
CA LYS A 237 -17.74 -5.66 22.17
C LYS A 237 -16.25 -5.35 22.17
N ALA A 238 -15.89 -4.16 21.69
CA ALA A 238 -14.51 -3.70 21.63
C ALA A 238 -14.30 -2.50 22.55
N GLU A 239 -13.29 -2.61 23.41
CA GLU A 239 -12.84 -1.48 24.25
C GLU A 239 -11.75 -0.66 23.56
N SER A 240 -11.12 -1.24 22.54
CA SER A 240 -10.18 -0.60 21.63
C SER A 240 -10.44 -1.04 20.20
N GLY A 241 -10.06 -0.21 19.25
CA GLY A 241 -10.25 -0.52 17.85
C GLY A 241 -10.10 0.71 16.95
N ALA A 242 -10.38 0.54 15.66
CA ALA A 242 -10.36 1.62 14.69
C ALA A 242 -11.45 1.46 13.65
N ASN A 243 -11.49 2.37 12.71
CA ASN A 243 -12.42 2.34 11.59
C ASN A 243 -11.73 1.88 10.31
N LEU A 244 -12.53 1.57 9.33
CA LEU A 244 -12.10 1.08 8.01
C LEU A 244 -11.17 2.06 7.26
N ASP A 245 -11.22 3.37 7.58
CA ASP A 245 -10.35 4.41 7.02
C ASP A 245 -8.85 4.15 7.31
N LYS A 246 -8.54 3.38 8.34
CA LYS A 246 -7.16 2.98 8.66
C LYS A 246 -6.61 1.92 7.71
N ILE A 247 -7.50 1.20 7.03
CA ILE A 247 -7.17 0.12 6.09
C ILE A 247 -7.32 0.62 4.66
N PHE A 248 -8.47 1.24 4.35
CA PHE A 248 -8.79 1.80 3.04
C PHE A 248 -8.95 3.31 3.15
N LYS A 249 -8.01 4.07 2.60
CA LYS A 249 -8.03 5.54 2.65
C LYS A 249 -9.22 6.17 1.92
N PHE A 250 -9.89 5.42 1.06
CA PHE A 250 -11.12 5.87 0.42
C PHE A 250 -12.35 5.78 1.35
N SER A 251 -12.27 5.06 2.47
CA SER A 251 -13.33 4.95 3.48
C SER A 251 -13.26 6.07 4.52
N THR A 252 -12.81 7.25 4.13
CA THR A 252 -12.70 8.41 5.03
C THR A 252 -14.04 8.95 5.45
N PHE A 253 -14.11 9.43 6.69
CA PHE A 253 -15.28 10.12 7.28
C PHE A 253 -14.91 11.51 7.82
N ASP A 254 -13.84 12.09 7.33
CA ASP A 254 -13.34 13.42 7.76
C ASP A 254 -14.35 14.55 7.52
N LYS A 255 -15.34 14.34 6.68
CA LYS A 255 -16.39 15.31 6.38
C LYS A 255 -17.75 14.80 6.84
N GLU A 256 -18.21 15.27 7.98
CA GLU A 256 -19.51 14.93 8.55
C GLU A 256 -20.69 15.16 7.60
N SER A 257 -20.56 16.15 6.71
CA SER A 257 -21.59 16.44 5.70
C SER A 257 -21.87 15.28 4.72
N PHE A 258 -20.96 14.31 4.61
CA PHE A 258 -21.15 13.10 3.80
C PHE A 258 -21.69 11.91 4.58
N LEU A 259 -21.93 12.06 5.88
CA LEU A 259 -22.41 10.99 6.76
C LEU A 259 -23.87 11.27 7.18
N PRO A 260 -24.87 10.76 6.42
CA PRO A 260 -26.27 10.98 6.74
C PRO A 260 -26.62 10.46 8.15
N GLY A 261 -27.26 11.29 8.95
CA GLY A 261 -27.71 10.93 10.30
C GLY A 261 -26.67 11.02 11.40
N ILE A 262 -25.44 11.39 11.10
CA ILE A 262 -24.40 11.68 12.09
C ILE A 262 -24.30 13.19 12.24
N LYS A 263 -24.84 13.71 13.35
CA LYS A 263 -24.71 15.11 13.73
C LYS A 263 -23.72 15.20 14.89
N ASP A 264 -22.93 16.28 14.91
CA ASP A 264 -22.12 16.71 16.05
C ASP A 264 -20.79 16.00 16.32
N GLY A 265 -20.14 15.35 15.35
CA GLY A 265 -18.75 14.86 15.46
C GLY A 265 -18.45 13.87 16.59
N TYR A 266 -19.33 13.75 17.58
CA TYR A 266 -19.18 12.86 18.72
C TYR A 266 -19.61 11.43 18.37
N GLY A 267 -18.71 10.46 18.60
CA GLY A 267 -18.99 9.04 18.40
C GLY A 267 -19.05 8.60 16.93
N VAL A 268 -18.49 9.39 15.99
CA VAL A 268 -18.39 9.01 14.58
C VAL A 268 -17.63 7.69 14.45
N ARG A 269 -16.53 7.53 15.17
CA ARG A 269 -15.71 6.31 15.18
C ARG A 269 -16.50 5.07 15.63
N GLU A 270 -17.39 5.23 16.59
CA GLU A 270 -18.20 4.13 17.14
C GLU A 270 -19.40 3.77 16.27
N LYS A 271 -19.77 4.66 15.33
CA LYS A 271 -20.95 4.51 14.46
C LYS A 271 -20.62 4.13 13.03
N VAL A 272 -19.41 4.48 12.55
CA VAL A 272 -19.01 4.26 11.16
C VAL A 272 -18.05 3.07 11.07
N PHE A 273 -18.61 1.90 10.91
CA PHE A 273 -17.87 0.64 10.70
C PHE A 273 -16.72 0.42 11.68
N PRO A 274 -17.01 0.36 13.00
CA PRO A 274 -15.99 0.11 14.01
C PRO A 274 -15.46 -1.32 13.93
N LEU A 275 -14.16 -1.49 14.09
CA LEU A 275 -13.47 -2.77 14.08
C LEU A 275 -12.67 -2.94 15.37
N CYS A 276 -12.72 -4.12 15.99
CA CYS A 276 -11.82 -4.46 17.10
C CYS A 276 -10.39 -4.68 16.58
N ASP A 277 -9.41 -4.70 17.47
CA ASP A 277 -8.00 -4.81 17.13
C ASP A 277 -7.69 -6.09 16.33
N ASP A 278 -8.30 -7.22 16.68
CA ASP A 278 -8.14 -8.47 15.94
C ASP A 278 -8.65 -8.36 14.51
N CYS A 279 -9.87 -7.83 14.32
CA CYS A 279 -10.45 -7.66 13.00
C CYS A 279 -9.68 -6.65 12.14
N ILE A 280 -9.12 -5.59 12.73
CA ILE A 280 -8.23 -4.66 12.02
C ILE A 280 -6.96 -5.37 11.54
N SER A 281 -6.36 -6.21 12.37
CA SER A 281 -5.17 -6.96 12.01
C SER A 281 -5.45 -7.88 10.82
N VAL A 282 -6.54 -8.63 10.87
CA VAL A 282 -6.98 -9.50 9.76
C VAL A 282 -7.28 -8.69 8.49
N MET A 283 -8.03 -7.61 8.59
CA MET A 283 -8.36 -6.74 7.45
C MET A 283 -7.12 -6.07 6.85
N SER A 284 -6.17 -5.66 7.69
CA SER A 284 -4.90 -5.08 7.22
C SER A 284 -4.09 -6.11 6.43
N MET A 285 -4.05 -7.37 6.88
CA MET A 285 -3.45 -8.47 6.13
C MET A 285 -4.17 -8.70 4.80
N GLY A 286 -5.50 -8.73 4.81
CA GLY A 286 -6.31 -8.85 3.58
C GLY A 286 -6.00 -7.72 2.59
N ARG A 287 -5.83 -6.48 3.08
CA ARG A 287 -5.42 -5.35 2.26
C ARG A 287 -4.02 -5.56 1.63
N GLU A 288 -3.07 -6.09 2.38
CA GLU A 288 -1.73 -6.40 1.82
C GLU A 288 -1.80 -7.47 0.75
N VAL A 289 -2.62 -8.50 0.95
CA VAL A 289 -2.89 -9.52 -0.06
C VAL A 289 -3.46 -8.88 -1.33
N LEU A 290 -4.41 -7.95 -1.19
CA LEU A 290 -4.95 -7.22 -2.35
C LEU A 290 -3.87 -6.42 -3.08
N ASP A 291 -3.09 -5.62 -2.35
CA ASP A 291 -2.05 -4.77 -2.94
C ASP A 291 -0.94 -5.58 -3.62
N GLY A 292 -0.59 -6.74 -3.06
CA GLY A 292 0.48 -7.61 -3.56
C GLY A 292 0.07 -8.58 -4.65
N ARG A 293 -1.18 -9.06 -4.63
CA ARG A 293 -1.60 -10.23 -5.43
C ARG A 293 -2.80 -9.97 -6.34
N PHE A 294 -3.74 -9.10 -5.95
CA PHE A 294 -5.04 -8.92 -6.61
C PHE A 294 -5.25 -7.53 -7.20
N LEU A 295 -4.18 -6.79 -7.40
CA LEU A 295 -4.20 -5.44 -7.96
C LEU A 295 -3.81 -5.45 -9.43
N ASP A 296 -4.79 -5.20 -10.32
CA ASP A 296 -4.55 -4.94 -11.74
C ASP A 296 -4.40 -3.43 -11.99
N ARG A 297 -3.30 -3.06 -12.67
CA ARG A 297 -2.99 -1.68 -13.06
C ARG A 297 -2.93 -1.49 -14.57
N GLN A 298 -3.30 -2.51 -15.35
CA GLN A 298 -2.99 -2.58 -16.77
C GLN A 298 -4.20 -2.65 -17.67
N THR A 299 -5.27 -3.28 -17.23
CA THR A 299 -6.47 -3.52 -18.05
C THR A 299 -7.14 -2.21 -18.46
N ILE A 300 -7.28 -1.26 -17.54
CA ILE A 300 -7.80 0.07 -17.84
C ILE A 300 -6.72 1.13 -17.54
N PRO A 301 -6.28 1.92 -18.53
CA PRO A 301 -5.23 2.92 -18.31
C PRO A 301 -5.56 3.91 -17.19
N LYS A 302 -4.59 4.19 -16.33
CA LYS A 302 -4.70 5.11 -15.18
C LYS A 302 -5.74 4.71 -14.13
N MET A 303 -6.13 3.46 -14.08
CA MET A 303 -7.08 2.92 -13.12
C MET A 303 -6.47 1.72 -12.39
N ASN A 304 -6.63 1.70 -11.08
CA ASN A 304 -6.33 0.55 -10.26
C ASN A 304 -7.62 -0.27 -10.08
N ILE A 305 -7.53 -1.58 -10.24
CA ILE A 305 -8.66 -2.48 -10.07
C ILE A 305 -8.27 -3.57 -9.08
N TYR A 306 -8.93 -3.63 -7.92
CA TYR A 306 -8.87 -4.83 -7.12
C TYR A 306 -9.85 -5.85 -7.68
N VAL A 307 -9.37 -7.07 -7.83
CA VAL A 307 -10.16 -8.23 -8.24
C VAL A 307 -10.19 -9.20 -7.08
N VAL A 308 -11.27 -9.20 -6.33
CA VAL A 308 -11.38 -9.98 -5.10
C VAL A 308 -12.28 -11.18 -5.32
N PRO A 309 -11.74 -12.41 -5.30
CA PRO A 309 -12.55 -13.62 -5.40
C PRO A 309 -13.26 -13.89 -4.06
N GLU A 310 -14.51 -14.30 -4.13
CA GLU A 310 -15.28 -14.84 -3.00
C GLU A 310 -15.88 -16.20 -3.40
N LEU A 311 -15.81 -17.18 -2.49
CA LEU A 311 -16.48 -18.47 -2.64
C LEU A 311 -17.91 -18.38 -2.17
N ILE A 312 -18.87 -18.74 -3.03
CA ILE A 312 -20.30 -18.74 -2.69
C ILE A 312 -20.66 -19.99 -1.91
N PHE A 313 -20.06 -21.15 -2.24
CA PHE A 313 -20.36 -22.44 -1.65
C PHE A 313 -19.11 -23.31 -1.54
N GLY A 314 -19.00 -24.06 -0.43
CA GLY A 314 -18.15 -25.25 -0.32
C GLY A 314 -16.91 -25.08 0.54
N ASN A 315 -16.33 -26.26 0.89
CA ASN A 315 -15.04 -26.41 1.58
C ASN A 315 -13.84 -26.41 0.61
N THR A 316 -13.97 -25.80 -0.55
CA THR A 316 -12.87 -25.70 -1.50
C THR A 316 -11.85 -24.71 -0.95
N ASP A 317 -10.57 -25.05 -1.02
CA ASP A 317 -9.51 -24.27 -0.46
C ASP A 317 -9.44 -22.92 -1.19
N LEU A 318 -9.74 -21.83 -0.49
CA LEU A 318 -9.64 -20.47 -1.02
C LEU A 318 -8.21 -20.18 -1.50
N ASP A 319 -7.24 -20.87 -0.90
CA ASP A 319 -5.82 -20.77 -1.24
C ASP A 319 -5.56 -21.15 -2.71
N ASP A 320 -6.13 -22.24 -3.21
CA ASP A 320 -5.90 -22.68 -4.60
C ASP A 320 -6.47 -21.69 -5.61
N VAL A 321 -7.64 -21.13 -5.32
CA VAL A 321 -8.27 -20.12 -6.19
C VAL A 321 -7.49 -18.80 -6.13
N ALA A 322 -7.11 -18.38 -4.93
CA ALA A 322 -6.34 -17.17 -4.72
C ALA A 322 -4.98 -17.25 -5.44
N VAL A 323 -4.29 -18.39 -5.34
CA VAL A 323 -3.01 -18.65 -6.03
C VAL A 323 -3.18 -18.59 -7.55
N ASN A 324 -4.26 -19.13 -8.10
CA ASN A 324 -4.51 -19.10 -9.55
C ASN A 324 -4.76 -17.69 -10.06
N VAL A 325 -5.60 -16.90 -9.37
CA VAL A 325 -5.86 -15.49 -9.73
C VAL A 325 -4.60 -14.65 -9.56
N GLU A 326 -3.85 -14.86 -8.48
CA GLU A 326 -2.58 -14.21 -8.22
C GLU A 326 -1.56 -14.48 -9.33
N ASN A 327 -1.35 -15.75 -9.68
CA ASN A 327 -0.41 -16.14 -10.73
C ASN A 327 -0.77 -15.50 -12.06
N PHE A 328 -2.06 -15.36 -12.34
CA PHE A 328 -2.52 -14.67 -13.53
C PHE A 328 -2.21 -13.17 -13.51
N ILE A 329 -2.55 -12.46 -12.42
CA ILE A 329 -2.30 -11.02 -12.29
C ILE A 329 -0.79 -10.73 -12.36
N LYS A 330 0.04 -11.54 -11.71
CA LYS A 330 1.51 -11.41 -11.76
C LYS A 330 2.12 -11.76 -13.12
N SER A 331 1.56 -12.74 -13.83
CA SER A 331 2.08 -13.23 -15.12
C SER A 331 1.45 -12.54 -16.34
N GLY A 332 0.45 -11.70 -16.14
CA GLY A 332 -0.43 -11.12 -17.16
C GLY A 332 0.24 -10.33 -18.28
N LEU A 333 1.51 -9.95 -18.10
CA LEU A 333 2.33 -9.30 -19.15
C LEU A 333 2.94 -10.28 -20.18
N LYS A 334 2.99 -11.57 -19.89
CA LYS A 334 3.70 -12.56 -20.72
C LYS A 334 2.80 -13.58 -21.39
N LYS A 335 1.49 -13.61 -21.09
CA LYS A 335 0.53 -14.56 -21.67
C LYS A 335 -0.47 -13.84 -22.57
N ALA A 336 -0.87 -14.51 -23.65
CA ALA A 336 -1.89 -14.04 -24.59
C ALA A 336 -3.28 -13.89 -23.96
N GLU A 337 -3.49 -14.46 -22.79
CA GLU A 337 -4.75 -14.41 -22.05
C GLU A 337 -4.80 -13.20 -21.13
N ARG A 338 -5.92 -12.51 -21.11
CA ARG A 338 -6.12 -11.27 -20.39
C ARG A 338 -7.03 -11.48 -19.18
N LEU A 339 -7.00 -10.54 -18.22
CA LEU A 339 -7.62 -10.67 -16.89
C LEU A 339 -9.08 -11.12 -16.95
N PHE A 340 -9.95 -10.34 -17.59
CA PHE A 340 -11.39 -10.64 -17.59
C PHE A 340 -11.73 -11.92 -18.35
N SER A 341 -11.02 -12.22 -19.45
CA SER A 341 -11.17 -13.47 -20.18
C SER A 341 -10.70 -14.69 -19.38
N TYR A 342 -9.66 -14.53 -18.55
CA TYR A 342 -9.25 -15.56 -17.60
C TYR A 342 -10.30 -15.80 -16.51
N LEU A 343 -10.79 -14.73 -15.88
CA LEU A 343 -11.82 -14.83 -14.84
C LEU A 343 -13.11 -15.46 -15.35
N ALA A 344 -13.47 -15.20 -16.62
CA ALA A 344 -14.64 -15.80 -17.27
C ALA A 344 -14.57 -17.32 -17.38
N LYS A 345 -13.39 -17.93 -17.35
CA LYS A 345 -13.19 -19.39 -17.50
C LYS A 345 -13.21 -20.14 -16.17
N GLN A 346 -13.26 -19.43 -15.06
CA GLN A 346 -13.24 -20.04 -13.73
C GLN A 346 -14.62 -20.70 -13.40
N ASP A 347 -14.63 -21.44 -12.30
CA ASP A 347 -15.82 -22.17 -11.86
C ASP A 347 -16.91 -21.24 -11.33
N GLU A 348 -18.18 -21.64 -11.50
CA GLU A 348 -19.37 -20.87 -11.07
C GLU A 348 -19.58 -20.86 -9.54
N ILE A 349 -18.70 -21.49 -8.78
CA ILE A 349 -18.70 -21.41 -7.30
C ILE A 349 -18.07 -20.10 -6.79
N LEU A 350 -17.51 -19.31 -7.71
CA LEU A 350 -16.85 -18.04 -7.42
C LEU A 350 -17.73 -16.87 -7.81
N VAL A 351 -17.61 -15.80 -7.08
CA VAL A 351 -17.96 -14.45 -7.52
C VAL A 351 -16.77 -13.53 -7.37
N TYR A 352 -16.77 -12.46 -8.13
CA TYR A 352 -15.72 -11.45 -8.07
C TYR A 352 -16.28 -10.11 -7.63
N HIS A 353 -15.53 -9.42 -6.77
CA HIS A 353 -15.76 -8.02 -6.45
C HIS A 353 -14.70 -7.18 -7.16
N PHE A 354 -15.12 -6.23 -7.95
CA PHE A 354 -14.23 -5.29 -8.66
C PHE A 354 -14.29 -3.92 -7.98
N VAL A 355 -13.16 -3.43 -7.50
CA VAL A 355 -13.05 -2.09 -6.90
C VAL A 355 -12.19 -1.23 -7.80
N PHE A 356 -12.81 -0.25 -8.45
CA PHE A 356 -12.14 0.69 -9.34
C PHE A 356 -11.76 1.94 -8.55
N TRP A 357 -10.47 2.22 -8.47
CA TRP A 357 -9.95 3.34 -7.70
C TRP A 357 -8.70 3.95 -8.32
N GLU A 358 -8.41 5.19 -7.98
CA GLU A 358 -7.19 5.89 -8.37
C GLU A 358 -6.46 6.42 -7.15
N GLU A 359 -5.14 6.51 -7.25
CA GLU A 359 -4.29 7.16 -6.26
C GLU A 359 -4.02 8.59 -6.73
N ASN A 360 -4.34 9.55 -5.88
CA ASN A 360 -4.05 10.96 -6.11
C ASN A 360 -3.25 11.49 -4.93
N GLN A 361 -1.93 11.60 -5.11
CA GLN A 361 -0.97 11.95 -4.06
C GLN A 361 -1.00 10.96 -2.88
N ALA A 362 -1.50 11.40 -1.72
CA ALA A 362 -1.62 10.56 -0.52
C ALA A 362 -3.05 10.02 -0.29
N GLN A 363 -3.99 10.29 -1.21
CA GLN A 363 -5.38 9.91 -1.09
C GLN A 363 -5.75 8.82 -2.10
N GLU A 364 -6.56 7.87 -1.66
CA GLU A 364 -7.23 6.92 -2.54
C GLU A 364 -8.62 7.44 -2.87
N ARG A 365 -9.00 7.37 -4.12
CA ARG A 365 -10.32 7.77 -4.59
C ARG A 365 -11.05 6.59 -5.19
N LEU A 366 -12.07 6.13 -4.50
CA LEU A 366 -12.99 5.12 -5.01
C LEU A 366 -13.87 5.73 -6.11
N HIS A 367 -13.96 5.07 -7.25
CA HIS A 367 -14.87 5.43 -8.33
C HIS A 367 -16.14 4.60 -8.28
N VAL A 368 -16.00 3.28 -8.25
CA VAL A 368 -17.12 2.36 -8.18
C VAL A 368 -16.66 1.02 -7.63
N MET A 369 -17.58 0.34 -6.95
CA MET A 369 -17.47 -1.05 -6.55
C MET A 369 -18.58 -1.83 -7.27
N VAL A 370 -18.21 -2.96 -7.85
CA VAL A 370 -19.14 -3.91 -8.48
C VAL A 370 -18.96 -5.23 -7.77
N GLU A 371 -19.96 -5.62 -7.03
CA GLU A 371 -19.96 -6.84 -6.22
C GLU A 371 -20.68 -7.99 -6.93
N ASP A 372 -20.41 -9.20 -6.51
CA ASP A 372 -21.11 -10.44 -6.89
C ASP A 372 -21.15 -10.71 -8.41
N VAL A 373 -20.03 -10.47 -9.10
CA VAL A 373 -19.93 -10.73 -10.53
C VAL A 373 -19.53 -12.20 -10.78
N PRO A 374 -20.42 -13.07 -11.22
CA PRO A 374 -20.07 -14.46 -11.48
C PRO A 374 -19.30 -14.63 -12.80
N PRO A 375 -18.51 -15.69 -12.96
CA PRO A 375 -17.82 -16.03 -14.20
C PRO A 375 -18.77 -16.08 -15.42
N SER A 376 -19.98 -16.61 -15.24
CA SER A 376 -21.03 -16.66 -16.30
C SER A 376 -21.37 -15.28 -16.84
N ARG A 377 -21.36 -14.24 -16.00
CA ARG A 377 -21.59 -12.86 -16.47
C ARG A 377 -20.46 -12.40 -17.39
N LEU A 378 -19.22 -12.68 -17.02
CA LEU A 378 -18.06 -12.34 -17.84
C LEU A 378 -18.07 -13.11 -19.16
N LYS A 379 -18.41 -14.42 -19.15
CA LYS A 379 -18.60 -15.23 -20.36
C LYS A 379 -19.67 -14.63 -21.28
N CYS A 380 -20.78 -14.20 -20.69
CA CYS A 380 -21.87 -13.58 -21.47
C CYS A 380 -21.40 -12.28 -22.15
N LEU A 381 -20.70 -11.42 -21.42
CA LEU A 381 -20.16 -10.17 -21.98
C LEU A 381 -19.13 -10.43 -23.09
N GLU A 382 -18.24 -11.41 -22.89
CA GLU A 382 -17.25 -11.79 -23.91
C GLU A 382 -17.94 -12.28 -25.20
N ARG A 383 -18.98 -13.12 -25.08
CA ARG A 383 -19.76 -13.57 -26.23
C ARG A 383 -20.46 -12.40 -26.94
N LEU A 384 -21.12 -11.51 -26.21
CA LEU A 384 -21.79 -10.34 -26.79
C LEU A 384 -20.80 -9.44 -27.50
N TRP A 385 -19.61 -9.28 -26.95
CA TRP A 385 -18.53 -8.51 -27.61
C TRP A 385 -18.08 -9.18 -28.90
N GLN A 386 -17.87 -10.49 -28.90
CA GLN A 386 -17.50 -11.25 -30.11
C GLN A 386 -18.57 -11.13 -31.20
N GLU A 387 -19.86 -11.24 -30.84
CA GLU A 387 -20.96 -11.06 -31.77
C GLU A 387 -20.98 -9.63 -32.35
N THR A 388 -20.83 -8.61 -31.50
CA THR A 388 -20.76 -7.21 -31.91
C THR A 388 -19.59 -6.95 -32.85
N TYR A 389 -18.42 -7.49 -32.52
CA TYR A 389 -17.21 -7.32 -33.30
C TYR A 389 -17.34 -7.95 -34.68
N LYS A 390 -17.96 -9.14 -34.79
CA LYS A 390 -18.28 -9.79 -36.08
C LYS A 390 -19.16 -8.88 -36.96
N VAL A 391 -20.17 -8.25 -36.39
CA VAL A 391 -21.06 -7.36 -37.12
C VAL A 391 -20.34 -6.10 -37.59
N LEU A 392 -19.49 -5.51 -36.76
CA LEU A 392 -18.76 -4.29 -37.09
C LEU A 392 -17.71 -4.52 -38.17
N LEU A 393 -17.04 -5.67 -38.19
CA LEU A 393 -16.01 -6.01 -39.17
C LEU A 393 -16.53 -6.64 -40.45
N TRP A 394 -17.80 -7.03 -40.50
CA TRP A 394 -18.41 -7.65 -41.67
C TRP A 394 -18.24 -6.82 -42.95
N LYS A 395 -18.15 -5.51 -42.84
CA LYS A 395 -18.04 -4.61 -44.01
C LYS A 395 -16.63 -4.47 -44.58
N ASP A 396 -15.58 -4.75 -43.82
CA ASP A 396 -14.21 -4.36 -44.21
C ASP A 396 -13.23 -5.50 -44.48
N ALA A 397 -13.47 -6.73 -44.07
CA ALA A 397 -12.36 -7.68 -43.97
C ALA A 397 -12.43 -8.91 -44.90
N GLY A 398 -13.54 -9.26 -45.52
CA GLY A 398 -13.61 -10.50 -46.35
C GLY A 398 -13.19 -11.79 -45.61
N LYS A 399 -12.97 -11.72 -44.30
CA LYS A 399 -12.56 -12.85 -43.46
C LYS A 399 -13.77 -13.40 -42.71
N THR A 400 -14.10 -14.62 -43.06
CA THR A 400 -15.32 -15.29 -42.59
C THR A 400 -15.16 -16.05 -41.26
N GLU A 401 -13.97 -16.14 -40.68
CA GLU A 401 -13.71 -16.88 -39.46
C GLU A 401 -12.76 -16.16 -38.51
N PHE A 402 -13.26 -15.77 -37.34
CA PHE A 402 -12.44 -15.42 -36.19
C PHE A 402 -12.03 -16.68 -35.44
N ARG A 403 -10.73 -16.85 -35.23
CA ARG A 403 -10.20 -17.92 -34.40
C ARG A 403 -10.13 -17.47 -32.94
N PRO A 404 -10.40 -18.34 -31.97
CA PRO A 404 -10.09 -18.08 -30.57
C PRO A 404 -8.61 -17.69 -30.45
N GLY A 405 -8.34 -16.49 -29.95
CA GLY A 405 -6.97 -15.94 -29.83
C GLY A 405 -6.64 -14.82 -30.80
N ASP A 406 -7.51 -14.46 -31.74
CA ASP A 406 -7.32 -13.25 -32.54
C ASP A 406 -7.38 -12.00 -31.63
N THR A 407 -6.36 -11.15 -31.72
CA THR A 407 -6.27 -9.91 -30.97
C THR A 407 -7.46 -9.01 -31.28
N GLY A 408 -8.19 -8.59 -30.23
CA GLY A 408 -9.35 -7.71 -30.35
C GLY A 408 -10.71 -8.35 -30.08
N VAL A 409 -10.76 -9.64 -29.74
CA VAL A 409 -12.01 -10.39 -29.55
C VAL A 409 -12.30 -10.68 -28.06
N ASP A 410 -11.38 -10.35 -27.16
CA ASP A 410 -11.54 -10.59 -25.72
C ASP A 410 -12.19 -9.41 -24.99
N LEU A 411 -12.71 -9.69 -23.79
CA LEU A 411 -13.42 -8.71 -22.96
C LEU A 411 -12.50 -7.56 -22.48
N ASP A 412 -11.23 -7.84 -22.22
CA ASP A 412 -10.24 -6.82 -21.85
C ASP A 412 -10.04 -5.81 -22.99
N GLN A 413 -10.01 -6.30 -24.22
CA GLN A 413 -9.94 -5.43 -25.40
C GLN A 413 -11.23 -4.61 -25.56
N ALA A 414 -12.38 -5.19 -25.27
CA ALA A 414 -13.64 -4.44 -25.25
C ALA A 414 -13.58 -3.25 -24.32
N PHE A 415 -13.15 -3.45 -23.07
CA PHE A 415 -13.01 -2.37 -22.08
C PHE A 415 -11.96 -1.35 -22.48
N ARG A 416 -10.83 -1.77 -23.04
CA ARG A 416 -9.81 -0.83 -23.59
C ARG A 416 -10.34 -0.04 -24.78
N THR A 417 -11.11 -0.67 -25.65
CA THR A 417 -11.72 0.00 -26.81
C THR A 417 -12.73 1.05 -26.33
N ILE A 418 -13.62 0.69 -25.40
CA ILE A 418 -14.55 1.65 -24.78
C ILE A 418 -13.76 2.81 -24.16
N TYR A 419 -12.71 2.51 -23.38
CA TYR A 419 -11.90 3.53 -22.77
C TYR A 419 -11.23 4.46 -23.80
N SER A 420 -10.51 3.91 -24.76
CA SER A 420 -9.74 4.69 -25.74
C SER A 420 -10.64 5.50 -26.64
N THR A 421 -11.78 4.95 -27.08
CA THR A 421 -12.74 5.66 -27.93
C THR A 421 -13.36 6.83 -27.18
N LEU A 422 -13.90 6.61 -26.00
CA LEU A 422 -14.56 7.66 -25.24
C LEU A 422 -13.59 8.72 -24.73
N ILE A 423 -12.37 8.34 -24.32
CA ILE A 423 -11.36 9.30 -23.90
C ILE A 423 -10.86 10.16 -25.07
N SER A 424 -10.84 9.63 -26.30
CA SER A 424 -10.49 10.40 -27.48
C SER A 424 -11.52 11.47 -27.84
N LEU A 425 -12.77 11.28 -27.40
CA LEU A 425 -13.86 12.25 -27.56
C LEU A 425 -13.88 13.31 -26.45
N SER A 426 -13.04 13.18 -25.42
CA SER A 426 -12.93 14.20 -24.37
C SER A 426 -12.16 15.42 -24.87
N GLY A 427 -12.34 16.56 -24.18
CA GLY A 427 -11.51 17.75 -24.38
C GLY A 427 -10.03 17.49 -24.09
N LYS A 428 -9.18 18.46 -24.45
CA LYS A 428 -7.72 18.36 -24.22
C LYS A 428 -7.36 18.50 -22.73
N ASP A 429 -8.21 19.14 -21.94
CA ASP A 429 -7.97 19.43 -20.54
C ASP A 429 -8.10 18.18 -19.65
N GLU A 430 -7.29 18.11 -18.61
CA GLU A 430 -7.32 16.98 -17.67
C GLU A 430 -8.66 16.91 -16.91
N ALA A 431 -9.34 18.03 -16.69
CA ALA A 431 -10.68 18.07 -16.09
C ALA A 431 -11.71 17.34 -16.94
N ASP A 432 -11.72 17.59 -18.26
CA ASP A 432 -12.62 16.92 -19.20
C ASP A 432 -12.35 15.42 -19.28
N LYS A 433 -11.06 15.04 -19.30
CA LYS A 433 -10.65 13.64 -19.27
C LYS A 433 -11.09 12.93 -17.98
N ASN A 434 -11.03 13.62 -16.84
CA ASN A 434 -11.50 13.08 -15.56
C ASN A 434 -13.01 12.84 -15.56
N ILE A 435 -13.80 13.75 -16.12
CA ILE A 435 -15.24 13.59 -16.27
C ILE A 435 -15.53 12.38 -17.17
N MET A 436 -14.81 12.27 -18.29
CA MET A 436 -15.00 11.16 -19.21
C MET A 436 -14.60 9.82 -18.59
N ARG A 437 -13.48 9.74 -17.83
CA ARG A 437 -13.10 8.53 -17.08
C ARG A 437 -14.22 8.05 -16.15
N LYS A 438 -14.85 8.96 -15.41
CA LYS A 438 -15.98 8.60 -14.54
C LYS A 438 -17.15 8.00 -15.33
N ARG A 439 -17.46 8.55 -16.51
CA ARG A 439 -18.53 8.02 -17.38
C ARG A 439 -18.16 6.62 -17.90
N ILE A 440 -16.92 6.44 -18.33
CA ILE A 440 -16.41 5.14 -18.82
C ILE A 440 -16.52 4.07 -17.72
N ILE A 441 -16.05 4.38 -16.51
CA ILE A 441 -16.11 3.47 -15.38
C ILE A 441 -17.57 3.13 -15.04
N ASN A 442 -18.48 4.10 -15.07
CA ASN A 442 -19.90 3.86 -14.86
C ASN A 442 -20.49 2.94 -15.94
N ILE A 443 -20.08 3.06 -17.19
CA ILE A 443 -20.50 2.14 -18.27
C ILE A 443 -19.97 0.73 -17.99
N ILE A 444 -18.69 0.59 -17.71
CA ILE A 444 -18.06 -0.71 -17.42
C ILE A 444 -18.71 -1.36 -16.19
N SER A 445 -18.95 -0.59 -15.13
CA SER A 445 -19.60 -1.12 -13.93
C SER A 445 -21.02 -1.63 -14.18
N LYS A 446 -21.81 -0.93 -15.01
CA LYS A 446 -23.14 -1.39 -15.40
C LYS A 446 -23.08 -2.65 -16.26
N LEU A 447 -22.13 -2.74 -17.17
CA LEU A 447 -21.89 -3.96 -17.95
C LEU A 447 -21.55 -5.15 -17.03
N LEU A 448 -20.65 -4.97 -16.10
CA LEU A 448 -20.24 -6.02 -15.13
C LEU A 448 -21.41 -6.41 -14.22
N GLY A 449 -22.12 -5.44 -13.66
CA GLY A 449 -23.24 -5.67 -12.74
C GLY A 449 -24.57 -6.10 -13.40
N GLY A 450 -24.61 -6.21 -14.72
CA GLY A 450 -25.83 -6.67 -15.43
C GLY A 450 -26.97 -5.64 -15.51
N LYS A 451 -26.65 -4.36 -15.42
CA LYS A 451 -27.64 -3.25 -15.42
C LYS A 451 -27.64 -2.48 -16.74
#